data_6ad351f72cffc9bd3be4b15393c6b1b5
#
_entry.id   6ad351f72cffc9bd3be4b15393c6b1b5
#
_cell.length_a   1.000
_cell.length_b   1.000
_cell.length_c   1.000
_cell.angle_alpha   90.00
_cell.angle_beta   90.00
_cell.angle_gamma   90.00
#
_symmetry.space_group_name_H-M   'P 1'
#
loop_
_entity.id
_entity.type
_entity.pdbx_description
1 polymer ?
#
loop_
_entity_poly.entity_id
_entity_poly.type
_entity_poly.pdbx_seq_one_letter_code
_entity_poly.pdbx_strand_id
1 'polypeptide(L)'
;SRVQAWWSETSRQLFSSLPGFGGYLDKADSEGEFGPFAYGRTHAEGANMLARAVKPYGGRVIWRCFVYNCQQDWRDNKTDRAAQSYDGFIGLDGKFDDNVILQIKNGPVDFQVREPVHPLFGGLKKTNIMLEFQIAQEYTGQQRHVCYLMPAFKEVLDFDTHSGSRYSLVRDIVAGKNS
;
A
#
# COMPACT_ATOMS: atom_id res chain seq x y z
N SER A 1 -13.64 19.64 6.74
CA SER A 1 -12.76 20.01 7.87
C SER A 1 -11.73 21.04 7.42
N ARG A 2 -11.11 21.76 8.36
CA ARG A 2 -10.05 22.73 8.07
C ARG A 2 -8.85 22.07 7.36
N VAL A 3 -8.50 20.85 7.76
CA VAL A 3 -7.43 20.08 7.13
C VAL A 3 -7.77 19.71 5.69
N GLN A 4 -9.01 19.30 5.41
CA GLN A 4 -9.47 19.02 4.06
C GLN A 4 -9.37 20.26 3.15
N ALA A 5 -9.77 21.43 3.64
CA ALA A 5 -9.68 22.67 2.88
C ALA A 5 -8.22 23.03 2.56
N TRP A 6 -7.32 22.84 3.50
CA TRP A 6 -5.89 23.06 3.31
C TRP A 6 -5.32 22.15 2.21
N TRP A 7 -5.61 20.85 2.26
CA TRP A 7 -5.15 19.91 1.23
C TRP A 7 -5.73 20.21 -0.15
N SER A 8 -7.00 20.65 -0.22
CA SER A 8 -7.61 21.03 -1.48
C SER A 8 -6.93 22.24 -2.12
N GLU A 9 -6.59 23.24 -1.30
CA GLU A 9 -5.88 24.44 -1.80
C GLU A 9 -4.44 24.12 -2.18
N THR A 10 -3.72 23.35 -1.36
CA THR A 10 -2.36 22.91 -1.66
C THR A 10 -2.30 22.10 -2.96
N SER A 11 -3.24 21.17 -3.14
CA SER A 11 -3.34 20.38 -4.39
C SER A 11 -3.61 21.26 -5.59
N ARG A 12 -4.50 22.25 -5.47
CA ARG A 12 -4.77 23.21 -6.53
C ARG A 12 -3.50 23.95 -6.97
N GLN A 13 -2.70 24.40 -6.02
CA GLN A 13 -1.45 25.10 -6.30
C GLN A 13 -0.42 24.18 -6.97
N LEU A 14 -0.25 22.95 -6.49
CA LEU A 14 0.68 21.99 -7.06
C LEU A 14 0.33 21.63 -8.50
N PHE A 15 -0.94 21.30 -8.77
CA PHE A 15 -1.38 20.94 -10.12
C PHE A 15 -1.32 22.12 -11.11
N SER A 16 -1.46 23.37 -10.63
CA SER A 16 -1.29 24.53 -11.48
C SER A 16 0.17 24.89 -11.74
N SER A 17 1.09 24.55 -10.83
CA SER A 17 2.50 24.96 -10.91
C SER A 17 3.42 23.88 -11.50
N LEU A 18 3.01 22.61 -11.43
CA LEU A 18 3.80 21.46 -11.84
C LEU A 18 3.09 20.68 -12.94
N PRO A 19 3.38 20.95 -14.22
CA PRO A 19 2.83 20.15 -15.32
C PRO A 19 3.19 18.67 -15.17
N GLY A 20 2.20 17.80 -15.26
CA GLY A 20 2.41 16.34 -15.11
C GLY A 20 2.45 15.84 -13.67
N PHE A 21 2.15 16.68 -12.66
CA PHE A 21 2.00 16.20 -11.30
C PHE A 21 0.84 15.18 -11.22
N GLY A 22 1.13 13.95 -10.72
CA GLY A 22 0.19 12.83 -10.75
C GLY A 22 -0.62 12.64 -9.46
N GLY A 23 -0.20 13.22 -8.36
CA GLY A 23 -0.83 13.03 -7.06
C GLY A 23 0.16 12.73 -5.93
N TYR A 24 -0.30 12.02 -4.92
CA TYR A 24 0.49 11.75 -3.71
C TYR A 24 0.79 10.27 -3.53
N LEU A 25 1.95 9.98 -2.96
CA LEU A 25 2.29 8.69 -2.37
C LEU A 25 2.48 8.88 -0.87
N ASP A 26 1.79 8.08 -0.07
CA ASP A 26 1.78 8.20 1.39
C ASP A 26 2.04 6.87 2.09
N LYS A 27 2.74 6.94 3.22
CA LYS A 27 3.01 5.85 4.14
C LYS A 27 2.67 6.33 5.55
N ALA A 28 1.43 6.11 5.98
CA ALA A 28 0.90 6.61 7.23
C ALA A 28 0.99 5.59 8.37
N ASP A 29 0.99 6.08 9.60
CA ASP A 29 0.97 5.28 10.83
C ASP A 29 2.11 4.26 10.96
N SER A 30 3.30 4.59 10.46
CA SER A 30 4.44 3.67 10.39
C SER A 30 5.71 4.29 10.95
N GLU A 31 6.56 3.47 11.55
CA GLU A 31 7.92 3.82 11.96
C GLU A 31 8.01 5.03 12.92
N GLY A 32 7.03 5.17 13.81
CA GLY A 32 6.98 6.24 14.80
C GLY A 32 6.32 7.54 14.29
N GLU A 33 5.98 7.61 13.01
CA GLU A 33 5.28 8.76 12.46
C GLU A 33 3.76 8.65 12.69
N PHE A 34 3.15 9.77 13.03
CA PHE A 34 1.71 9.83 13.24
C PHE A 34 0.95 9.88 11.91
N GLY A 35 -0.14 9.12 11.86
CA GLY A 35 -1.07 9.11 10.75
C GLY A 35 -2.51 9.15 11.23
N PRO A 36 -3.47 8.65 10.44
CA PRO A 36 -4.90 8.68 10.75
C PRO A 36 -5.25 8.10 12.14
N PHE A 37 -4.57 7.03 12.57
CA PHE A 37 -4.86 6.38 13.85
C PHE A 37 -4.65 7.29 15.07
N ALA A 38 -3.66 8.16 15.02
CA ALA A 38 -3.41 9.13 16.10
C ALA A 38 -4.59 10.09 16.32
N TYR A 39 -5.49 10.20 15.35
CA TYR A 39 -6.67 11.04 15.36
C TYR A 39 -7.99 10.24 15.37
N GLY A 40 -7.94 8.97 15.72
CA GLY A 40 -9.10 8.08 15.73
C GLY A 40 -9.73 7.86 14.35
N ARG A 41 -8.91 7.93 13.28
CA ARG A 41 -9.32 7.74 11.88
C ARG A 41 -8.73 6.47 11.30
N THR A 42 -9.38 5.96 10.29
CA THR A 42 -8.91 4.79 9.52
C THR A 42 -7.99 5.22 8.38
N HIS A 43 -7.21 4.26 7.84
CA HIS A 43 -6.45 4.49 6.61
C HIS A 43 -7.32 4.94 5.44
N ALA A 44 -8.53 4.39 5.31
CA ALA A 44 -9.46 4.81 4.26
C ALA A 44 -9.88 6.27 4.39
N GLU A 45 -10.16 6.73 5.62
CA GLU A 45 -10.50 8.15 5.85
C GLU A 45 -9.32 9.08 5.52
N GLY A 46 -8.09 8.68 5.88
CA GLY A 46 -6.88 9.45 5.56
C GLY A 46 -6.63 9.50 4.05
N ALA A 47 -6.61 8.36 3.38
CA ALA A 47 -6.41 8.25 1.94
C ALA A 47 -7.48 9.02 1.15
N ASN A 48 -8.74 8.85 1.50
CA ASN A 48 -9.87 9.52 0.83
C ASN A 48 -9.82 11.03 1.00
N MET A 49 -9.31 11.52 2.13
CA MET A 49 -9.12 12.96 2.33
C MET A 49 -8.17 13.55 1.28
N LEU A 50 -7.04 12.91 1.04
CA LEU A 50 -6.09 13.31 0.00
C LEU A 50 -6.65 13.07 -1.41
N ALA A 51 -7.28 11.93 -1.62
CA ALA A 51 -7.86 11.54 -2.90
C ALA A 51 -8.87 12.56 -3.41
N ARG A 52 -9.76 13.05 -2.53
CA ARG A 52 -10.73 14.09 -2.85
C ARG A 52 -10.08 15.44 -3.16
N ALA A 53 -8.93 15.74 -2.56
CA ALA A 53 -8.19 16.97 -2.86
C ALA A 53 -7.58 16.97 -4.27
N VAL A 54 -7.13 15.82 -4.78
CA VAL A 54 -6.49 15.70 -6.10
C VAL A 54 -7.45 15.28 -7.21
N LYS A 55 -8.61 14.72 -6.88
CA LYS A 55 -9.60 14.21 -7.85
C LYS A 55 -10.02 15.22 -8.92
N PRO A 56 -10.27 16.51 -8.61
CA PRO A 56 -10.64 17.51 -9.61
C PRO A 56 -9.60 17.72 -10.72
N TYR A 57 -8.38 17.31 -10.48
CA TYR A 57 -7.24 17.46 -11.40
C TYR A 57 -6.84 16.14 -12.08
N GLY A 58 -7.64 15.07 -11.90
CA GLY A 58 -7.32 13.73 -12.39
C GLY A 58 -6.22 13.03 -11.59
N GLY A 59 -5.85 13.58 -10.43
CA GLY A 59 -4.80 13.03 -9.57
C GLY A 59 -5.23 11.77 -8.83
N ARG A 60 -4.22 10.99 -8.42
CA ARG A 60 -4.38 9.74 -7.68
C ARG A 60 -3.63 9.80 -6.36
N VAL A 61 -4.02 8.94 -5.43
CA VAL A 61 -3.29 8.72 -4.19
C VAL A 61 -2.84 7.27 -4.15
N ILE A 62 -1.54 7.07 -4.02
CA ILE A 62 -0.93 5.78 -3.76
C ILE A 62 -0.73 5.68 -2.26
N TRP A 63 -1.42 4.73 -1.62
CA TRP A 63 -1.39 4.53 -0.18
C TRP A 63 -0.71 3.21 0.14
N ARG A 64 0.45 3.27 0.82
CA ARG A 64 1.21 2.07 1.13
C ARG A 64 0.59 1.27 2.26
N CYS A 65 0.41 -0.03 2.03
CA CYS A 65 -0.10 -1.00 3.01
C CYS A 65 1.04 -1.57 3.88
N PHE A 66 1.92 -0.72 4.34
CA PHE A 66 2.99 -1.11 5.25
C PHE A 66 2.80 -0.35 6.56
N VAL A 67 2.27 -1.04 7.54
CA VAL A 67 1.96 -0.43 8.83
C VAL A 67 2.64 -1.23 9.92
N TYR A 68 3.55 -0.58 10.64
CA TYR A 68 3.74 -0.91 12.03
C TYR A 68 2.83 0.02 12.83
N ASN A 69 2.03 -0.50 13.73
CA ASN A 69 1.40 0.35 14.71
C ASN A 69 2.52 1.03 15.53
N CYS A 70 2.75 2.31 15.29
CA CYS A 70 3.82 3.07 15.92
C CYS A 70 3.67 3.17 17.46
N GLN A 71 2.47 2.86 17.97
CA GLN A 71 2.15 2.86 19.40
C GLN A 71 2.20 1.46 20.02
N GLN A 72 2.46 0.42 19.23
CA GLN A 72 2.53 -0.94 19.76
C GLN A 72 3.73 -1.12 20.65
N ASP A 73 3.52 -1.57 21.89
CA ASP A 73 4.61 -1.99 22.76
C ASP A 73 5.34 -3.19 22.10
N TRP A 74 6.63 -3.07 21.95
CA TRP A 74 7.48 -4.15 21.39
C TRP A 74 7.42 -5.45 22.22
N ARG A 75 6.94 -5.39 23.47
CA ARG A 75 6.71 -6.54 24.34
C ARG A 75 5.37 -7.22 24.08
N ASP A 76 4.48 -6.57 23.32
CA ASP A 76 3.22 -7.19 22.93
C ASP A 76 3.47 -8.27 21.86
N ASN A 77 3.51 -9.50 22.33
CA ASN A 77 3.69 -10.67 21.49
C ASN A 77 2.36 -11.28 20.99
N LYS A 78 1.24 -10.63 21.26
CA LYS A 78 -0.08 -11.05 20.77
C LYS A 78 -0.36 -10.56 19.35
N THR A 79 0.36 -9.52 18.91
CA THR A 79 0.21 -8.96 17.58
C THR A 79 1.44 -9.29 16.75
N ASP A 80 1.26 -10.13 15.75
CA ASP A 80 2.27 -10.44 14.76
C ASP A 80 2.46 -9.25 13.81
N ARG A 81 3.70 -8.77 13.69
CA ARG A 81 4.04 -7.67 12.78
C ARG A 81 3.74 -8.00 11.32
N ALA A 82 3.88 -9.25 10.92
CA ALA A 82 3.53 -9.69 9.58
C ALA A 82 2.02 -9.64 9.33
N ALA A 83 1.20 -9.87 10.35
CA ALA A 83 -0.25 -9.78 10.25
C ALA A 83 -0.78 -8.34 10.27
N GLN A 84 -0.05 -7.38 10.84
CA GLN A 84 -0.54 -6.00 11.04
C GLN A 84 -0.97 -5.33 9.76
N SER A 85 -0.19 -5.46 8.70
CA SER A 85 -0.55 -4.87 7.40
C SER A 85 -1.83 -5.48 6.84
N TYR A 86 -2.03 -6.79 6.98
CA TYR A 86 -3.27 -7.45 6.58
C TYR A 86 -4.45 -6.98 7.43
N ASP A 87 -4.32 -7.04 8.74
CA ASP A 87 -5.39 -6.69 9.70
C ASP A 87 -5.82 -5.22 9.56
N GLY A 88 -4.87 -4.33 9.30
CA GLY A 88 -5.12 -2.91 9.12
C GLY A 88 -5.91 -2.56 7.86
N PHE A 89 -5.87 -3.41 6.84
CA PHE A 89 -6.47 -3.09 5.53
C PHE A 89 -7.62 -3.99 5.10
N ILE A 90 -7.65 -5.26 5.50
CA ILE A 90 -8.65 -6.21 5.00
C ILE A 90 -10.10 -5.76 5.30
N GLY A 91 -10.35 -5.20 6.48
CA GLY A 91 -11.65 -4.68 6.87
C GLY A 91 -12.06 -3.36 6.19
N LEU A 92 -11.16 -2.78 5.39
CA LEU A 92 -11.38 -1.54 4.67
C LEU A 92 -11.65 -1.75 3.17
N ASP A 93 -11.73 -2.99 2.71
CA ASP A 93 -11.99 -3.29 1.30
C ASP A 93 -13.28 -2.63 0.80
N GLY A 94 -13.19 -1.88 -0.29
CA GLY A 94 -14.28 -1.11 -0.87
C GLY A 94 -14.63 0.19 -0.14
N LYS A 95 -13.84 0.62 0.87
CA LYS A 95 -14.03 1.90 1.57
C LYS A 95 -13.14 3.02 1.03
N PHE A 96 -12.24 2.71 0.12
CA PHE A 96 -11.39 3.69 -0.54
C PHE A 96 -12.08 4.30 -1.75
N ASP A 97 -11.86 5.61 -1.97
CA ASP A 97 -12.34 6.30 -3.16
C ASP A 97 -11.67 5.72 -4.43
N ASP A 98 -12.31 5.84 -5.59
CA ASP A 98 -11.89 5.22 -6.86
C ASP A 98 -10.52 5.65 -7.39
N ASN A 99 -10.03 6.81 -6.95
CA ASN A 99 -8.70 7.32 -7.29
C ASN A 99 -7.63 7.03 -6.23
N VAL A 100 -7.93 6.18 -5.25
CA VAL A 100 -6.93 5.60 -4.34
C VAL A 100 -6.46 4.25 -4.89
N ILE A 101 -5.15 4.02 -4.81
CA ILE A 101 -4.51 2.74 -5.14
C ILE A 101 -3.72 2.29 -3.92
N LEU A 102 -4.04 1.11 -3.39
CA LEU A 102 -3.27 0.51 -2.31
C LEU A 102 -1.99 -0.12 -2.86
N GLN A 103 -0.85 0.32 -2.37
CA GLN A 103 0.45 -0.22 -2.74
C GLN A 103 0.86 -1.29 -1.74
N ILE A 104 0.96 -2.52 -2.21
CA ILE A 104 1.20 -3.71 -1.38
C ILE A 104 2.57 -4.26 -1.72
N LYS A 105 3.44 -4.44 -0.73
CA LYS A 105 4.73 -5.12 -0.87
C LYS A 105 4.52 -6.58 -1.29
N ASN A 106 5.53 -7.15 -1.94
CA ASN A 106 5.49 -8.55 -2.34
C ASN A 106 5.30 -9.53 -1.16
N GLY A 107 5.81 -9.17 0.02
CA GLY A 107 5.64 -9.90 1.27
C GLY A 107 5.20 -8.99 2.41
N PRO A 108 4.81 -9.57 3.55
CA PRO A 108 4.22 -8.82 4.67
C PRO A 108 5.24 -8.02 5.50
N VAL A 109 6.52 -8.22 5.32
CA VAL A 109 7.58 -7.56 6.09
C VAL A 109 8.36 -6.59 5.21
N ASP A 110 9.61 -6.87 4.85
CA ASP A 110 10.48 -5.88 4.23
C ASP A 110 11.35 -6.45 3.09
N PHE A 111 10.72 -7.02 2.07
CA PHE A 111 11.40 -7.49 0.86
C PHE A 111 12.50 -8.54 1.13
N GLN A 112 12.35 -9.29 2.20
CA GLN A 112 13.30 -10.35 2.53
C GLN A 112 13.15 -11.52 1.57
N VAL A 113 14.25 -12.26 1.38
CA VAL A 113 14.23 -13.48 0.59
C VAL A 113 13.31 -14.49 1.29
N ARG A 114 12.41 -15.11 0.52
CA ARG A 114 11.47 -16.14 0.97
C ARG A 114 10.38 -15.66 1.93
N GLU A 115 10.05 -14.39 1.90
CA GLU A 115 8.79 -13.98 2.48
C GLU A 115 7.62 -14.66 1.76
N PRO A 116 6.55 -15.04 2.48
CA PRO A 116 5.31 -15.46 1.82
C PRO A 116 4.74 -14.28 1.01
N VAL A 117 4.01 -14.59 -0.04
CA VAL A 117 3.30 -13.56 -0.80
C VAL A 117 2.25 -12.89 0.09
N HIS A 118 2.13 -11.58 0.00
CA HIS A 118 1.25 -10.81 0.88
C HIS A 118 -0.23 -11.20 0.65
N PRO A 119 -0.96 -11.61 1.70
CA PRO A 119 -2.32 -12.16 1.56
C PRO A 119 -3.36 -11.14 1.09
N LEU A 120 -3.08 -9.85 1.15
CA LEU A 120 -3.97 -8.79 0.62
C LEU A 120 -4.21 -8.94 -0.89
N PHE A 121 -3.26 -9.51 -1.66
CA PHE A 121 -3.48 -9.73 -3.11
C PHE A 121 -4.69 -10.62 -3.41
N GLY A 122 -4.94 -11.62 -2.56
CA GLY A 122 -6.13 -12.47 -2.68
C GLY A 122 -7.31 -11.99 -1.84
N GLY A 123 -7.07 -11.14 -0.84
CA GLY A 123 -8.05 -10.67 0.13
C GLY A 123 -8.89 -9.49 -0.35
N LEU A 124 -8.26 -8.47 -0.94
CA LEU A 124 -8.95 -7.28 -1.43
C LEU A 124 -9.65 -7.57 -2.76
N LYS A 125 -10.93 -7.22 -2.86
CA LYS A 125 -11.80 -7.53 -4.01
C LYS A 125 -12.40 -6.28 -4.68
N LYS A 126 -12.47 -5.17 -3.96
CA LYS A 126 -13.21 -3.96 -4.37
C LYS A 126 -12.34 -2.72 -4.44
N THR A 127 -11.11 -2.80 -3.97
CA THR A 127 -10.17 -1.68 -3.88
C THR A 127 -9.10 -1.83 -4.94
N ASN A 128 -8.74 -0.73 -5.59
CA ASN A 128 -7.61 -0.72 -6.53
C ASN A 128 -6.31 -1.02 -5.80
N ILE A 129 -5.51 -1.93 -6.34
CA ILE A 129 -4.24 -2.34 -5.76
C ILE A 129 -3.11 -2.31 -6.77
N MET A 130 -1.89 -2.17 -6.27
CA MET A 130 -0.66 -2.32 -7.04
C MET A 130 0.38 -3.10 -6.24
N LEU A 131 1.30 -3.74 -6.94
CA LEU A 131 2.41 -4.47 -6.34
C LEU A 131 3.63 -3.56 -6.20
N GLU A 132 4.28 -3.61 -5.03
CA GLU A 132 5.56 -2.96 -4.77
C GLU A 132 6.68 -4.00 -4.70
N PHE A 133 7.66 -3.86 -5.60
CA PHE A 133 8.94 -4.55 -5.52
C PHE A 133 10.05 -3.59 -5.13
N GLN A 134 11.00 -4.06 -4.33
CA GLN A 134 12.25 -3.35 -4.08
C GLN A 134 13.35 -3.88 -5.00
N ILE A 135 13.88 -3.02 -5.86
CA ILE A 135 14.97 -3.38 -6.77
C ILE A 135 16.32 -3.35 -6.05
N ALA A 136 16.46 -2.54 -5.00
CA ALA A 136 17.65 -2.50 -4.16
C ALA A 136 17.82 -3.80 -3.35
N GLN A 137 19.07 -4.16 -3.08
CA GLN A 137 19.43 -5.41 -2.37
C GLN A 137 19.64 -5.20 -0.88
N GLU A 138 18.85 -4.34 -0.24
CA GLU A 138 19.01 -4.00 1.17
C GLU A 138 18.91 -5.25 2.08
N TYR A 139 17.89 -6.07 1.86
CA TYR A 139 17.64 -7.27 2.67
C TYR A 139 18.07 -8.58 1.98
N THR A 140 18.72 -8.51 0.84
CA THR A 140 19.20 -9.65 0.06
C THR A 140 20.73 -9.68 -0.04
N GLY A 141 21.42 -9.37 1.06
CA GLY A 141 22.87 -9.34 1.16
C GLY A 141 23.46 -7.94 1.26
N GLN A 142 22.65 -6.92 1.46
CA GLN A 142 23.07 -5.53 1.68
C GLN A 142 24.08 -5.03 0.64
N GLN A 143 23.88 -5.42 -0.62
CA GLN A 143 24.70 -5.03 -1.77
C GLN A 143 26.17 -5.48 -1.71
N ARG A 144 26.51 -6.44 -0.84
CA ARG A 144 27.86 -6.97 -0.68
C ARG A 144 28.23 -8.03 -1.71
N HIS A 145 27.23 -8.62 -2.37
CA HIS A 145 27.39 -9.63 -3.40
C HIS A 145 26.28 -9.53 -4.44
N VAL A 146 26.50 -10.15 -5.58
CA VAL A 146 25.48 -10.17 -6.65
C VAL A 146 24.30 -11.02 -6.22
N CYS A 147 23.11 -10.42 -6.23
CA CYS A 147 21.84 -11.11 -6.06
C CYS A 147 20.92 -10.78 -7.24
N TYR A 148 20.56 -11.79 -8.04
CA TYR A 148 19.67 -11.61 -9.16
C TYR A 148 18.21 -11.75 -8.69
N LEU A 149 17.48 -10.63 -8.63
CA LEU A 149 16.16 -10.55 -8.01
C LEU A 149 15.01 -11.09 -8.89
N MET A 150 15.21 -11.19 -10.20
CA MET A 150 14.14 -11.55 -11.14
C MET A 150 13.47 -12.90 -10.88
N PRO A 151 14.17 -13.97 -10.45
CA PRO A 151 13.51 -15.22 -10.07
C PRO A 151 12.53 -15.05 -8.89
N ALA A 152 12.90 -14.26 -7.88
CA ALA A 152 12.03 -13.98 -6.74
C ALA A 152 10.80 -13.15 -7.16
N PHE A 153 10.98 -12.15 -8.03
CA PHE A 153 9.86 -11.37 -8.57
C PHE A 153 8.91 -12.24 -9.41
N LYS A 154 9.48 -13.14 -10.23
CA LYS A 154 8.68 -14.09 -11.01
C LYS A 154 7.88 -15.03 -10.12
N GLU A 155 8.47 -15.55 -9.04
CA GLU A 155 7.78 -16.41 -8.07
C GLU A 155 6.57 -15.70 -7.46
N VAL A 156 6.72 -14.44 -7.05
CA VAL A 156 5.61 -13.63 -6.53
C VAL A 156 4.53 -13.41 -7.58
N LEU A 157 4.89 -13.05 -8.81
CA LEU A 157 3.93 -12.79 -9.89
C LEU A 157 3.14 -14.04 -10.28
N ASP A 158 3.77 -15.21 -10.24
CA ASP A 158 3.16 -16.49 -10.60
C ASP A 158 2.42 -17.15 -9.42
N PHE A 159 2.48 -16.56 -8.23
CA PHE A 159 1.83 -17.11 -7.05
C PHE A 159 0.30 -17.10 -7.21
N ASP A 160 -0.31 -18.26 -6.92
CA ASP A 160 -1.76 -18.39 -6.85
C ASP A 160 -2.25 -17.98 -5.47
N THR A 161 -3.05 -16.94 -5.39
CA THR A 161 -3.64 -16.44 -4.14
C THR A 161 -4.78 -17.31 -3.63
N HIS A 162 -5.20 -18.31 -4.38
CA HIS A 162 -6.35 -19.16 -4.08
C HIS A 162 -7.63 -18.38 -3.79
N SER A 163 -7.79 -17.21 -4.40
CA SER A 163 -8.91 -16.30 -4.17
C SER A 163 -10.26 -16.80 -4.68
N GLY A 164 -10.30 -17.96 -5.33
CA GLY A 164 -11.49 -18.52 -5.95
C GLY A 164 -11.86 -17.89 -7.30
N SER A 165 -11.13 -16.90 -7.76
CA SER A 165 -11.29 -16.28 -9.06
C SER A 165 -10.58 -17.08 -10.16
N ARG A 166 -11.08 -17.01 -11.41
CA ARG A 166 -10.37 -17.52 -12.60
C ARG A 166 -8.98 -16.88 -12.75
N TYR A 167 -8.81 -15.64 -12.31
CA TYR A 167 -7.59 -14.86 -12.35
C TYR A 167 -7.03 -14.70 -10.93
N SER A 168 -6.58 -15.82 -10.34
CA SER A 168 -6.08 -15.85 -8.96
C SER A 168 -4.58 -15.59 -8.83
N LEU A 169 -3.83 -15.54 -9.93
CA LEU A 169 -2.42 -15.23 -9.89
C LEU A 169 -2.20 -13.74 -9.58
N VAL A 170 -1.15 -13.44 -8.80
CA VAL A 170 -0.81 -12.05 -8.44
C VAL A 170 -0.71 -11.16 -9.68
N ARG A 171 -0.01 -11.59 -10.73
CA ARG A 171 0.11 -10.84 -11.99
C ARG A 171 -1.21 -10.51 -12.66
N ASP A 172 -2.20 -11.41 -12.56
CA ASP A 172 -3.52 -11.18 -13.16
C ASP A 172 -4.33 -10.19 -12.32
N ILE A 173 -4.20 -10.28 -11.00
CA ILE A 173 -4.87 -9.39 -10.05
C ILE A 173 -4.35 -7.96 -10.23
N VAL A 174 -3.03 -7.75 -10.22
CA VAL A 174 -2.45 -6.40 -10.39
C VAL A 174 -2.60 -5.84 -11.80
N ALA A 175 -2.86 -6.69 -12.79
CA ALA A 175 -3.23 -6.28 -14.14
C ALA A 175 -4.72 -5.94 -14.30
N GLY A 176 -5.49 -5.99 -13.21
CA GLY A 176 -6.93 -5.64 -13.21
C GLY A 176 -7.84 -6.65 -13.91
N LYS A 177 -7.40 -7.90 -14.11
CA LYS A 177 -8.23 -8.93 -14.77
C LYS A 177 -9.35 -9.47 -13.86
N ASN A 178 -9.35 -9.12 -12.59
CA ASN A 178 -10.34 -9.54 -11.60
C ASN A 178 -11.48 -8.54 -11.40
N SER A 179 -11.42 -7.40 -12.05
CA SER A 179 -12.44 -6.34 -11.99
C SER A 179 -13.57 -6.56 -12.99
#